data_61cecd7d7a2df830d97464c7fde6d99c
#
_entry.id   61cecd7d7a2df830d97464c7fde6d99c
#
_cell.length_a   1.000
_cell.length_b   1.000
_cell.length_c   1.000
_cell.angle_alpha   90.00
_cell.angle_beta   90.00
_cell.angle_gamma   90.00
#
_symmetry.space_group_name_H-M   'P 1'
#
loop_
_entity.id
_entity.type
_entity.pdbx_description
1 polymer ?
#
loop_
_entity_poly.entity_id
_entity_poly.type
_entity_poly.pdbx_seq_one_letter_code
_entity_poly.pdbx_strand_id
1 'polypeptide(L)'
;IIDDNSTDGTNLIITELVKHNKLIKSYKHSSSDSHRPGSKVVNAFLFGLEKLKEKYEVIAKLDSDILLPKNYFQALSKVFRRPDVGIVGGFLYKKNNNGELVIDHPMDLNHVRGAIKSYSKLCYEKIGGLRASMGWDSVDEILACYHGFKTITLKELKVIHLRPTASLYSDSLSKL
;
A
#
# COMPACT_ATOMS: atom_id res chain seq x y z
N ILE A 1 -8.57 8.50 -3.71
CA ILE A 1 -7.20 8.88 -4.11
C ILE A 1 -6.78 10.08 -3.28
N ILE A 2 -5.59 10.05 -2.72
CA ILE A 2 -5.01 11.19 -2.01
C ILE A 2 -3.84 11.71 -2.84
N ASP A 3 -3.96 12.97 -3.26
CA ASP A 3 -2.91 13.69 -3.96
C ASP A 3 -2.14 14.54 -2.94
N ASP A 4 -0.89 14.19 -2.69
CA ASP A 4 -0.04 14.87 -1.71
C ASP A 4 0.99 15.78 -2.41
N ASN A 5 0.54 16.99 -2.75
CA ASN A 5 1.36 18.04 -3.37
C ASN A 5 1.95 17.68 -4.75
N SER A 6 1.24 16.94 -5.61
CA SER A 6 1.73 16.72 -6.96
C SER A 6 1.81 18.02 -7.76
N THR A 7 2.96 18.25 -8.41
CA THR A 7 3.27 19.46 -9.19
C THR A 7 3.28 19.21 -10.70
N ASP A 8 2.97 17.98 -11.13
CA ASP A 8 2.89 17.54 -12.51
C ASP A 8 1.43 17.43 -13.01
N GLY A 9 1.18 16.72 -14.09
CA GLY A 9 -0.17 16.49 -14.65
C GLY A 9 -1.08 15.56 -13.84
N THR A 10 -0.66 15.04 -12.68
CA THR A 10 -1.42 14.06 -11.86
C THR A 10 -2.83 14.56 -11.52
N ASN A 11 -2.96 15.85 -11.16
CA ASN A 11 -4.27 16.42 -10.80
C ASN A 11 -5.28 16.38 -11.95
N LEU A 12 -4.84 16.58 -13.20
CA LEU A 12 -5.72 16.49 -14.37
C LEU A 12 -6.22 15.06 -14.58
N ILE A 13 -5.33 14.08 -14.46
CA ILE A 13 -5.67 12.66 -14.58
C ILE A 13 -6.67 12.24 -13.49
N ILE A 14 -6.42 12.63 -12.24
CA ILE A 14 -7.32 12.34 -11.12
C ILE A 14 -8.71 12.95 -11.36
N THR A 15 -8.77 14.19 -11.83
CA THR A 15 -10.03 14.90 -12.12
C THR A 15 -10.86 14.14 -13.16
N GLU A 16 -10.23 13.68 -14.24
CA GLU A 16 -10.91 12.86 -15.26
C GLU A 16 -11.36 11.51 -14.73
N LEU A 17 -10.55 10.84 -13.91
CA LEU A 17 -10.95 9.57 -13.29
C LEU A 17 -12.18 9.72 -12.40
N VAL A 18 -12.22 10.75 -11.55
CA VAL A 18 -13.37 11.04 -10.66
C VAL A 18 -14.62 11.37 -11.46
N LYS A 19 -14.50 12.14 -12.56
CA LYS A 19 -15.61 12.49 -13.43
C LYS A 19 -16.28 11.27 -14.07
N HIS A 20 -15.49 10.28 -14.48
CA HIS A 20 -15.97 9.09 -15.17
C HIS A 20 -16.32 7.93 -14.24
N ASN A 21 -15.94 7.96 -12.95
CA ASN A 21 -16.21 6.87 -12.02
C ASN A 21 -16.66 7.41 -10.65
N LYS A 22 -17.96 7.31 -10.37
CA LYS A 22 -18.57 7.77 -9.11
C LYS A 22 -18.07 7.06 -7.85
N LEU A 23 -17.43 5.90 -7.99
CA LEU A 23 -16.82 5.16 -6.88
C LEU A 23 -15.45 5.73 -6.49
N ILE A 24 -14.84 6.53 -7.36
CA ILE A 24 -13.55 7.16 -7.10
C ILE A 24 -13.80 8.53 -6.46
N LYS A 25 -13.22 8.75 -5.29
CA LYS A 25 -13.15 10.06 -4.62
C LYS A 25 -11.70 10.48 -4.54
N SER A 26 -11.43 11.76 -4.67
CA SER A 26 -10.09 12.32 -4.52
C SER A 26 -10.07 13.47 -3.55
N TYR A 27 -8.97 13.61 -2.83
CA TYR A 27 -8.74 14.69 -1.88
C TYR A 27 -7.29 15.16 -2.00
N LYS A 28 -7.09 16.48 -1.89
CA LYS A 28 -5.76 17.07 -1.79
C LYS A 28 -5.30 17.05 -0.33
N HIS A 29 -4.09 16.60 -0.12
CA HIS A 29 -3.37 16.67 1.14
C HIS A 29 -2.12 17.51 0.95
N SER A 30 -1.77 18.33 1.91
CA SER A 30 -0.56 19.16 1.86
C SER A 30 0.35 18.75 3.01
N SER A 31 1.23 17.79 2.76
CA SER A 31 2.28 17.46 3.72
C SER A 31 3.37 18.53 3.74
N SER A 32 4.06 18.66 4.87
CA SER A 32 5.24 19.54 4.98
C SER A 32 6.39 19.00 4.11
N ASP A 33 7.28 19.88 3.65
CA ASP A 33 8.46 19.53 2.85
C ASP A 33 9.51 18.74 3.62
N SER A 34 9.38 18.62 4.95
CA SER A 34 10.31 17.83 5.76
C SER A 34 10.26 16.35 5.35
N HIS A 35 11.40 15.86 4.85
CA HIS A 35 11.53 14.46 4.48
C HIS A 35 11.62 13.60 5.74
N ARG A 36 10.51 12.89 6.04
CA ARG A 36 10.47 11.87 7.09
C ARG A 36 10.12 10.53 6.43
N PRO A 37 11.08 9.62 6.26
CA PRO A 37 10.85 8.33 5.62
C PRO A 37 9.68 7.57 6.27
N GLY A 38 8.79 7.03 5.43
CA GLY A 38 7.61 6.28 5.87
C GLY A 38 6.45 7.13 6.40
N SER A 39 6.70 8.34 6.94
CA SER A 39 5.63 9.15 7.55
C SER A 39 4.68 9.74 6.53
N LYS A 40 5.16 10.27 5.40
CA LYS A 40 4.31 10.93 4.40
C LYS A 40 3.24 9.99 3.85
N VAL A 41 3.63 8.79 3.44
CA VAL A 41 2.69 7.80 2.87
C VAL A 41 1.65 7.35 3.89
N VAL A 42 2.03 7.20 5.16
CA VAL A 42 1.09 6.85 6.23
C VAL A 42 0.15 8.01 6.53
N ASN A 43 0.65 9.25 6.62
CA ASN A 43 -0.18 10.43 6.86
C ASN A 43 -1.19 10.65 5.73
N ALA A 44 -0.79 10.49 4.47
CA ALA A 44 -1.70 10.56 3.33
C ALA A 44 -2.79 9.46 3.42
N PHE A 45 -2.41 8.24 3.79
CA PHE A 45 -3.37 7.15 4.00
C PHE A 45 -4.35 7.47 5.16
N LEU A 46 -3.87 7.92 6.31
CA LEU A 46 -4.70 8.28 7.46
C LEU A 46 -5.66 9.42 7.12
N PHE A 47 -5.18 10.45 6.43
CA PHE A 47 -6.02 11.53 5.92
C PHE A 47 -7.13 11.01 5.01
N GLY A 48 -6.81 10.07 4.10
CA GLY A 48 -7.82 9.44 3.25
C GLY A 48 -8.83 8.61 4.04
N LEU A 49 -8.38 7.90 5.06
CA LEU A 49 -9.24 7.09 5.93
C LEU A 49 -10.25 7.96 6.69
N GLU A 50 -9.85 9.15 7.19
CA GLU A 50 -10.75 10.11 7.84
C GLU A 50 -11.87 10.61 6.90
N LYS A 51 -11.62 10.65 5.59
CA LYS A 51 -12.62 11.05 4.59
C LYS A 51 -13.57 9.92 4.21
N LEU A 52 -13.25 8.68 4.58
CA LEU A 52 -14.07 7.52 4.27
C LEU A 52 -15.28 7.47 5.20
N LYS A 53 -16.48 7.58 4.60
CA LYS A 53 -17.78 7.52 5.33
C LYS A 53 -18.44 6.14 5.23
N GLU A 54 -18.01 5.35 4.28
CA GLU A 54 -18.54 4.03 3.97
C GLU A 54 -18.09 3.01 5.00
N LYS A 55 -18.98 2.09 5.38
CA LYS A 55 -18.62 0.93 6.19
C LYS A 55 -17.77 -0.01 5.34
N TYR A 56 -16.71 -0.55 5.93
CA TYR A 56 -15.83 -1.51 5.29
C TYR A 56 -15.50 -2.67 6.24
N GLU A 57 -15.21 -3.83 5.68
CA GLU A 57 -14.70 -5.01 6.39
C GLU A 57 -13.20 -5.17 6.15
N VAL A 58 -12.72 -4.71 5.01
CA VAL A 58 -11.31 -4.73 4.61
C VAL A 58 -10.92 -3.35 4.10
N ILE A 59 -9.74 -2.88 4.48
CA ILE A 59 -9.13 -1.66 3.96
C ILE A 59 -7.80 -1.97 3.32
N ALA A 60 -7.52 -1.36 2.16
CA ALA A 60 -6.27 -1.53 1.44
C ALA A 60 -5.51 -0.20 1.35
N LYS A 61 -4.24 -0.21 1.76
CA LYS A 61 -3.26 0.84 1.48
C LYS A 61 -2.48 0.42 0.25
N LEU A 62 -2.64 1.18 -0.82
CA LEU A 62 -2.01 0.91 -2.11
C LEU A 62 -1.20 2.12 -2.56
N ASP A 63 0.01 1.91 -3.06
CA ASP A 63 0.81 2.96 -3.69
C ASP A 63 0.30 3.22 -5.12
N SER A 64 0.59 4.40 -5.67
CA SER A 64 0.09 4.82 -6.98
C SER A 64 0.88 4.22 -8.16
N ASP A 65 2.03 3.61 -7.89
CA ASP A 65 2.96 3.06 -8.87
C ASP A 65 2.94 1.53 -8.96
N ILE A 66 1.78 0.93 -8.70
CA ILE A 66 1.56 -0.51 -8.79
C ILE A 66 0.49 -0.86 -9.83
N LEU A 67 0.65 -2.01 -10.48
CA LEU A 67 -0.37 -2.62 -11.35
C LEU A 67 -0.87 -3.91 -10.71
N LEU A 68 -2.15 -3.91 -10.36
CA LEU A 68 -2.82 -5.06 -9.75
C LEU A 68 -3.34 -6.03 -10.83
N PRO A 69 -3.27 -7.37 -10.62
CA PRO A 69 -3.96 -8.32 -11.48
C PRO A 69 -5.48 -8.17 -11.33
N LYS A 70 -6.24 -8.48 -12.38
CA LYS A 70 -7.70 -8.28 -12.43
C LYS A 70 -8.46 -8.95 -11.28
N ASN A 71 -7.99 -10.09 -10.80
CA ASN A 71 -8.61 -10.86 -9.73
C ASN A 71 -8.09 -10.50 -8.32
N TYR A 72 -7.31 -9.42 -8.17
CA TYR A 72 -6.61 -9.07 -6.92
C TYR A 72 -7.57 -9.03 -5.72
N PHE A 73 -8.55 -8.15 -5.73
CA PHE A 73 -9.49 -8.00 -4.61
C PHE A 73 -10.39 -9.22 -4.40
N GLN A 74 -10.74 -9.94 -5.48
CA GLN A 74 -11.49 -11.18 -5.37
C GLN A 74 -10.70 -12.26 -4.62
N ALA A 75 -9.41 -12.38 -4.88
CA ALA A 75 -8.55 -13.33 -4.18
C ALA A 75 -8.38 -12.92 -2.71
N LEU A 76 -8.11 -11.64 -2.42
CA LEU A 76 -8.02 -11.14 -1.05
C LEU A 76 -9.30 -11.42 -0.25
N SER A 77 -10.48 -11.16 -0.82
CA SER A 77 -11.75 -11.37 -0.14
C SER A 77 -11.98 -12.82 0.28
N LYS A 78 -11.49 -13.79 -0.50
CA LYS A 78 -11.56 -15.22 -0.14
C LYS A 78 -10.70 -15.52 1.10
N VAL A 79 -9.51 -14.92 1.18
CA VAL A 79 -8.57 -15.15 2.29
C VAL A 79 -9.07 -14.49 3.57
N PHE A 80 -9.63 -13.28 3.48
CA PHE A 80 -10.20 -12.56 4.63
C PHE A 80 -11.48 -13.18 5.21
N ARG A 81 -12.05 -14.22 4.58
CA ARG A 81 -13.10 -15.03 5.24
C ARG A 81 -12.60 -15.80 6.46
N ARG A 82 -11.30 -15.96 6.57
CA ARG A 82 -10.67 -16.58 7.73
C ARG A 82 -10.50 -15.53 8.83
N PRO A 83 -11.09 -15.73 10.01
CA PRO A 83 -11.07 -14.74 11.09
C PRO A 83 -9.68 -14.52 11.71
N ASP A 84 -8.77 -15.48 11.52
CA ASP A 84 -7.38 -15.42 12.00
C ASP A 84 -6.45 -14.64 11.05
N VAL A 85 -6.96 -14.15 9.92
CA VAL A 85 -6.15 -13.39 8.94
C VAL A 85 -6.35 -11.90 9.15
N GLY A 86 -5.24 -11.21 9.41
CA GLY A 86 -5.22 -9.77 9.66
C GLY A 86 -4.70 -8.95 8.49
N ILE A 87 -3.63 -9.40 7.83
CA ILE A 87 -2.95 -8.67 6.77
C ILE A 87 -2.76 -9.57 5.56
N VAL A 88 -3.13 -9.07 4.37
CA VAL A 88 -2.97 -9.81 3.10
C VAL A 88 -2.46 -8.88 2.01
N GLY A 89 -1.60 -9.40 1.15
CA GLY A 89 -1.17 -8.73 -0.09
C GLY A 89 -0.76 -9.72 -1.17
N GLY A 90 -0.42 -9.18 -2.33
CA GLY A 90 0.16 -9.95 -3.43
C GLY A 90 1.67 -10.03 -3.36
N PHE A 91 2.29 -10.55 -4.41
CA PHE A 91 3.73 -10.68 -4.55
C PHE A 91 4.25 -9.64 -5.55
N LEU A 92 5.23 -8.82 -5.13
CA LEU A 92 5.74 -7.71 -5.93
C LEU A 92 6.80 -8.16 -6.93
N TYR A 93 6.58 -7.77 -8.17
CA TYR A 93 7.51 -7.93 -9.28
C TYR A 93 7.86 -6.57 -9.87
N LYS A 94 9.03 -6.47 -10.48
CA LYS A 94 9.43 -5.34 -11.33
C LYS A 94 9.89 -5.84 -12.69
N LYS A 95 9.97 -4.95 -13.68
CA LYS A 95 10.65 -5.24 -14.94
C LYS A 95 12.15 -5.01 -14.78
N ASN A 96 12.95 -5.97 -15.23
CA ASN A 96 14.39 -5.78 -15.38
C ASN A 96 14.70 -4.99 -16.66
N ASN A 97 15.98 -4.76 -16.93
CA ASN A 97 16.43 -4.01 -18.13
C ASN A 97 16.04 -4.70 -19.45
N ASN A 98 15.76 -6.00 -19.44
CA ASN A 98 15.31 -6.77 -20.61
C ASN A 98 13.77 -6.81 -20.72
N GLY A 99 13.05 -6.14 -19.83
CA GLY A 99 11.58 -6.15 -19.80
C GLY A 99 10.95 -7.38 -19.14
N GLU A 100 11.75 -8.30 -18.61
CA GLU A 100 11.27 -9.51 -17.93
C GLU A 100 10.81 -9.20 -16.50
N LEU A 101 9.77 -9.90 -16.04
CA LEU A 101 9.30 -9.80 -14.66
C LEU A 101 10.22 -10.57 -13.71
N VAL A 102 10.85 -9.86 -12.82
CA VAL A 102 11.67 -10.40 -11.73
C VAL A 102 11.07 -9.98 -10.39
N ILE A 103 11.37 -10.72 -9.33
CA ILE A 103 10.95 -10.34 -7.96
C ILE A 103 11.59 -8.98 -7.63
N ASP A 104 10.76 -8.02 -7.18
CA ASP A 104 11.24 -6.66 -6.89
C ASP A 104 12.24 -6.66 -5.73
N HIS A 105 11.94 -7.42 -4.68
CA HIS A 105 12.82 -7.61 -3.52
C HIS A 105 12.53 -8.99 -2.91
N PRO A 106 13.53 -9.69 -2.35
CA PRO A 106 13.28 -10.93 -1.61
C PRO A 106 12.17 -10.75 -0.59
N MET A 107 11.19 -11.65 -0.60
CA MET A 107 10.00 -11.57 0.26
C MET A 107 9.77 -12.88 0.97
N ASP A 108 9.47 -12.79 2.27
CA ASP A 108 8.86 -13.87 3.03
C ASP A 108 7.35 -13.91 2.73
N LEU A 109 6.74 -15.10 2.80
CA LEU A 109 5.30 -15.27 2.60
C LEU A 109 4.47 -14.77 3.79
N ASN A 110 5.10 -14.55 4.92
CA ASN A 110 4.51 -13.97 6.13
C ASN A 110 4.78 -12.46 6.23
N HIS A 111 5.29 -11.84 5.16
CA HIS A 111 5.54 -10.41 5.07
C HIS A 111 4.86 -9.83 3.83
N VAL A 112 4.01 -8.82 4.02
CA VAL A 112 3.37 -8.06 2.93
C VAL A 112 4.05 -6.71 2.78
N ARG A 113 4.49 -6.40 1.57
CA ARG A 113 5.15 -5.13 1.27
C ARG A 113 4.23 -3.93 1.50
N GLY A 114 4.80 -2.85 2.03
CA GLY A 114 4.08 -1.63 2.36
C GLY A 114 3.29 -1.01 1.18
N ALA A 115 3.72 -1.25 -0.06
CA ALA A 115 3.06 -0.75 -1.27
C ALA A 115 1.67 -1.37 -1.52
N ILE A 116 1.36 -2.55 -0.93
CA ILE A 116 0.17 -3.35 -1.28
C ILE A 116 -0.51 -4.01 -0.08
N LYS A 117 -0.50 -3.37 1.07
CA LYS A 117 -1.09 -3.94 2.30
C LYS A 117 -2.60 -3.79 2.36
N SER A 118 -3.27 -4.89 2.66
CA SER A 118 -4.70 -4.90 2.97
C SER A 118 -4.91 -5.48 4.36
N TYR A 119 -5.82 -4.89 5.12
CA TYR A 119 -6.09 -5.24 6.52
C TYR A 119 -7.56 -5.60 6.69
N SER A 120 -7.85 -6.67 7.47
CA SER A 120 -9.19 -6.80 8.02
C SER A 120 -9.45 -5.64 8.99
N LYS A 121 -10.70 -5.15 9.04
CA LYS A 121 -11.08 -4.06 9.93
C LYS A 121 -10.72 -4.39 11.38
N LEU A 122 -11.02 -5.61 11.81
CA LEU A 122 -10.74 -6.05 13.18
C LEU A 122 -9.23 -6.00 13.50
N CYS A 123 -8.38 -6.47 12.58
CA CYS A 123 -6.93 -6.38 12.77
C CYS A 123 -6.47 -4.93 12.80
N TYR A 124 -6.92 -4.09 11.85
CA TYR A 124 -6.54 -2.68 11.78
C TYR A 124 -6.88 -1.92 13.08
N GLU A 125 -8.06 -2.16 13.64
CA GLU A 125 -8.48 -1.57 14.92
C GLU A 125 -7.66 -2.10 16.10
N LYS A 126 -7.38 -3.41 16.14
CA LYS A 126 -6.60 -4.03 17.24
C LYS A 126 -5.16 -3.58 17.30
N ILE A 127 -4.52 -3.35 16.13
CA ILE A 127 -3.15 -2.82 16.09
C ILE A 127 -3.08 -1.31 16.35
N GLY A 128 -4.22 -0.63 16.47
CA GLY A 128 -4.30 0.82 16.70
C GLY A 128 -3.99 1.65 15.46
N GLY A 129 -4.20 1.10 14.26
CA GLY A 129 -3.91 1.75 12.98
C GLY A 129 -2.42 1.80 12.61
N LEU A 130 -2.10 2.49 11.51
CA LEU A 130 -0.72 2.63 11.04
C LEU A 130 0.01 3.75 11.80
N ARG A 131 1.30 3.55 12.06
CA ARG A 131 2.17 4.53 12.73
C ARG A 131 3.01 5.29 11.70
N ALA A 132 2.94 6.61 11.72
CA ALA A 132 3.69 7.47 10.80
C ALA A 132 5.19 7.51 11.16
N SER A 133 5.91 6.42 10.94
CA SER A 133 7.32 6.25 11.24
C SER A 133 8.02 5.39 10.18
N MET A 134 9.35 5.43 10.15
CA MET A 134 10.13 4.46 9.38
C MET A 134 9.86 3.03 9.90
N GLY A 135 9.75 2.06 9.01
CA GLY A 135 9.49 0.66 9.35
C GLY A 135 8.05 0.36 9.75
N TRP A 136 7.12 1.29 9.51
CA TRP A 136 5.70 1.12 9.83
C TRP A 136 5.12 -0.19 9.30
N ASP A 137 5.61 -0.64 8.15
CA ASP A 137 5.17 -1.84 7.44
C ASP A 137 5.73 -3.16 8.01
N SER A 138 6.61 -3.07 8.99
CA SER A 138 7.03 -4.20 9.82
C SER A 138 6.38 -4.13 11.21
N VAL A 139 6.23 -2.91 11.74
CA VAL A 139 5.61 -2.69 13.05
C VAL A 139 4.16 -3.16 13.08
N ASP A 140 3.39 -2.89 12.03
CA ASP A 140 2.00 -3.32 11.91
C ASP A 140 1.87 -4.86 11.89
N GLU A 141 2.80 -5.58 11.25
CA GLU A 141 2.83 -7.04 11.22
C GLU A 141 3.19 -7.65 12.58
N ILE A 142 4.16 -7.05 13.26
CA ILE A 142 4.52 -7.47 14.64
C ILE A 142 3.32 -7.31 15.57
N LEU A 143 2.62 -6.18 15.48
CA LEU A 143 1.41 -5.93 16.27
C LEU A 143 0.28 -6.88 15.88
N ALA A 144 0.07 -7.15 14.58
CA ALA A 144 -0.91 -8.12 14.11
C ALA A 144 -0.62 -9.52 14.68
N CYS A 145 0.62 -9.97 14.62
CA CYS A 145 1.06 -11.24 15.20
C CYS A 145 0.84 -11.27 16.71
N TYR A 146 1.20 -10.21 17.43
CA TYR A 146 0.97 -10.09 18.87
C TYR A 146 -0.52 -10.23 19.24
N HIS A 147 -1.42 -9.72 18.40
CA HIS A 147 -2.88 -9.87 18.57
C HIS A 147 -3.45 -11.17 17.99
N GLY A 148 -2.60 -12.12 17.56
CA GLY A 148 -3.01 -13.44 17.09
C GLY A 148 -3.44 -13.48 15.62
N PHE A 149 -3.20 -12.42 14.85
CA PHE A 149 -3.50 -12.39 13.42
C PHE A 149 -2.34 -12.92 12.58
N LYS A 150 -2.68 -13.50 11.44
CA LYS A 150 -1.73 -13.94 10.42
C LYS A 150 -1.56 -12.88 9.33
N THR A 151 -0.32 -12.73 8.87
CA THR A 151 0.05 -11.99 7.66
C THR A 151 0.30 -12.99 6.54
N ILE A 152 -0.28 -12.76 5.35
CA ILE A 152 -0.21 -13.69 4.22
C ILE A 152 0.12 -12.95 2.93
N THR A 153 1.18 -13.38 2.25
CA THR A 153 1.51 -12.95 0.89
C THR A 153 1.11 -14.02 -0.11
N LEU A 154 0.20 -13.66 -1.04
CA LEU A 154 -0.33 -14.56 -2.07
C LEU A 154 0.59 -14.57 -3.28
N LYS A 155 1.36 -15.65 -3.47
CA LYS A 155 2.32 -15.82 -4.58
C LYS A 155 1.67 -15.74 -5.96
N GLU A 156 0.44 -16.22 -6.08
CA GLU A 156 -0.34 -16.22 -7.31
C GLU A 156 -0.78 -14.83 -7.75
N LEU A 157 -0.81 -13.85 -6.84
CA LEU A 157 -1.14 -12.47 -7.14
C LEU A 157 0.10 -11.67 -7.50
N LYS A 158 0.53 -11.75 -8.75
CA LYS A 158 1.66 -10.98 -9.25
C LYS A 158 1.27 -9.51 -9.41
N VAL A 159 1.80 -8.67 -8.56
CA VAL A 159 1.64 -7.20 -8.63
C VAL A 159 2.91 -6.61 -9.24
N ILE A 160 2.77 -5.72 -10.22
CA ILE A 160 3.92 -5.09 -10.87
C ILE A 160 4.17 -3.73 -10.22
N HIS A 161 5.36 -3.53 -9.71
CA HIS A 161 5.86 -2.26 -9.21
C HIS A 161 6.51 -1.50 -10.37
N LEU A 162 6.00 -0.31 -10.69
CA LEU A 162 6.47 0.48 -11.82
C LEU A 162 7.78 1.20 -11.51
N ARG A 163 8.02 1.53 -10.24
CA ARG A 163 9.30 2.05 -9.74
C ARG A 163 9.93 1.06 -8.77
N PRO A 164 11.21 0.71 -8.92
CA PRO A 164 11.89 -0.21 -8.00
C PRO A 164 11.85 0.28 -6.56
N THR A 165 11.68 -0.65 -5.62
CA THR A 165 11.74 -0.34 -4.18
C THR A 165 13.06 0.38 -3.84
N ALA A 166 12.98 1.42 -3.01
CA ALA A 166 14.14 2.20 -2.54
C ALA A 166 14.94 2.92 -3.64
N SER A 167 14.37 3.14 -4.84
CA SER A 167 15.05 3.89 -5.92
C SER A 167 15.51 5.28 -5.49
N LEU A 168 14.83 5.95 -4.54
CA LEU A 168 15.21 7.25 -4.00
C LEU A 168 16.39 7.20 -3.02
N TYR A 169 16.74 6.02 -2.50
CA TYR A 169 17.87 5.87 -1.56
C TYR A 169 19.17 5.48 -2.25
N SER A 170 19.11 4.88 -3.45
CA SER A 170 20.31 4.51 -4.23
C SER A 170 21.07 5.74 -4.72
N ASP A 171 20.37 6.82 -5.04
CA ASP A 171 21.00 8.07 -5.54
C ASP A 171 21.70 8.87 -4.46
N SER A 172 21.38 8.66 -3.18
CA SER A 172 22.03 9.34 -2.06
C SER A 172 23.33 8.65 -1.62
N LEU A 173 23.45 7.34 -1.79
CA LEU A 173 24.66 6.58 -1.45
C LEU A 173 25.77 6.66 -2.52
N SER A 174 25.42 7.03 -3.75
CA SER A 174 26.42 7.22 -4.82
C SER A 174 27.06 8.62 -4.81
N LYS A 175 26.68 9.50 -3.87
CA LYS A 175 27.19 10.86 -3.71
C LYS A 175 28.04 11.06 -2.43
N LEU A 176 28.34 9.96 -1.72
CA LEU A 176 29.31 9.91 -0.62
C LEU A 176 30.57 9.17 -1.06
#